data_385b5b0f271bd2d38b2f4a042cd7463c
#
_entry.id   385b5b0f271bd2d38b2f4a042cd7463c
#
_cell.length_a   1.000
_cell.length_b   1.000
_cell.length_c   1.000
_cell.angle_alpha   90.00
_cell.angle_beta   90.00
_cell.angle_gamma   90.00
#
_symmetry.space_group_name_H-M   'P 1'
#
loop_
_entity.id
_entity.type
_entity.pdbx_description
1 polymer ?
#
loop_
_entity_poly.entity_id
_entity_poly.type
_entity_poly.pdbx_seq_one_letter_code
_entity_poly.pdbx_strand_id
1 'polypeptide(L)'
;SQMRWLKQDLALTPKNKKVILCYHIPFTFGNAPYRKAKPVGIESEKGHFTSSRLSSLLALLESFEGGYELFCGHTHFACNHEIEYEGRHVMEHCHAAACGNIWQSNVNICGTPNGYYVYTFEGTRLADCYYKGTFWKANKQMTLFRAETNFNQESYADDWNLPSKKNVLIANVFNADSRWKIYAIEDGRQYPMHRISSKGQDAFATGYHHKYSESVSYWFVSKQNGYLIMNHLYYYEPKNPDAHITIKAIDPYGHTYTASSSDVITEPFANFAHYYKSEYKEVKKQKEQMRKDSLETKKEDHANAIQ
;
A
#
# COMPACT_ATOMS: atom_id res chain seq x y z
N SER A 1 -26.46 16.70 3.00
CA SER A 1 -25.59 15.51 2.81
C SER A 1 -24.26 15.91 2.20
N GLN A 2 -23.20 15.14 2.43
CA GLN A 2 -21.86 15.38 1.86
C GLN A 2 -21.90 15.53 0.33
N MET A 3 -22.65 14.66 -0.37
CA MET A 3 -22.79 14.75 -1.83
C MET A 3 -23.42 16.05 -2.31
N ARG A 4 -24.34 16.64 -1.54
CA ARG A 4 -24.92 17.96 -1.87
C ARG A 4 -23.88 19.05 -1.75
N TRP A 5 -23.13 19.05 -0.66
CA TRP A 5 -22.02 19.98 -0.45
C TRP A 5 -20.99 19.86 -1.56
N LEU A 6 -20.50 18.63 -1.85
CA LEU A 6 -19.51 18.39 -2.91
C LEU A 6 -20.00 18.90 -4.28
N LYS A 7 -21.27 18.67 -4.62
CA LYS A 7 -21.85 19.16 -5.86
C LYS A 7 -21.82 20.70 -5.95
N GLN A 8 -22.10 21.37 -4.83
CA GLN A 8 -22.06 22.84 -4.76
C GLN A 8 -20.62 23.35 -4.87
N ASP A 9 -19.69 22.74 -4.18
CA ASP A 9 -18.26 23.10 -4.19
C ASP A 9 -17.65 22.91 -5.59
N LEU A 10 -17.87 21.78 -6.22
CA LEU A 10 -17.42 21.49 -7.58
C LEU A 10 -18.07 22.40 -8.64
N ALA A 11 -19.26 22.92 -8.39
CA ALA A 11 -19.89 23.88 -9.29
C ALA A 11 -19.17 25.24 -9.32
N LEU A 12 -18.46 25.58 -8.26
CA LEU A 12 -17.65 26.80 -8.15
C LEU A 12 -16.22 26.61 -8.69
N THR A 13 -15.81 25.38 -8.93
CA THR A 13 -14.44 25.05 -9.38
C THR A 13 -14.33 25.15 -10.90
N PRO A 14 -13.35 25.88 -11.46
CA PRO A 14 -13.12 25.96 -12.90
C PRO A 14 -12.84 24.58 -13.51
N LYS A 15 -13.46 24.32 -14.67
CA LYS A 15 -13.43 22.97 -15.27
C LYS A 15 -12.07 22.54 -15.83
N ASN A 16 -11.16 23.47 -16.06
CA ASN A 16 -9.79 23.21 -16.48
C ASN A 16 -8.85 22.79 -15.31
N LYS A 17 -9.38 22.69 -14.10
CA LYS A 17 -8.60 22.23 -12.93
C LYS A 17 -8.65 20.72 -12.79
N LYS A 18 -7.59 20.16 -12.20
CA LYS A 18 -7.61 18.78 -11.69
C LYS A 18 -8.30 18.76 -10.32
N VAL A 19 -9.16 17.81 -10.10
CA VAL A 19 -9.79 17.58 -8.79
C VAL A 19 -9.01 16.48 -8.06
N ILE A 20 -8.54 16.81 -6.86
CA ILE A 20 -8.00 15.82 -5.92
C ILE A 20 -9.04 15.59 -4.85
N LEU A 21 -9.67 14.43 -4.87
CA LEU A 21 -10.71 14.08 -3.93
C LEU A 21 -10.14 13.18 -2.82
N CYS A 22 -10.09 13.70 -1.60
CA CYS A 22 -9.65 12.97 -0.41
C CYS A 22 -10.86 12.62 0.46
N TYR A 23 -11.00 11.34 0.80
CA TYR A 23 -12.09 10.84 1.64
C TYR A 23 -11.62 9.67 2.49
N HIS A 24 -12.39 9.29 3.52
CA HIS A 24 -11.91 8.31 4.48
C HIS A 24 -12.13 6.88 4.01
N ILE A 25 -13.37 6.51 3.68
CA ILE A 25 -13.73 5.11 3.38
C ILE A 25 -13.77 4.89 1.87
N PRO A 26 -13.05 3.91 1.33
CA PRO A 26 -13.02 3.64 -0.10
C PRO A 26 -14.39 3.24 -0.65
N PHE A 27 -14.69 3.64 -1.86
CA PHE A 27 -15.89 3.20 -2.59
C PHE A 27 -15.81 1.73 -3.02
N THR A 28 -14.58 1.21 -3.19
CA THR A 28 -14.30 -0.16 -3.60
C THR A 28 -14.01 -1.08 -2.43
N PHE A 29 -14.45 -0.71 -1.23
CA PHE A 29 -14.19 -1.45 0.00
C PHE A 29 -14.44 -2.95 -0.15
N GLY A 30 -13.43 -3.73 0.11
CA GLY A 30 -13.52 -5.13 0.54
C GLY A 30 -13.37 -6.18 -0.54
N ASN A 31 -13.33 -5.93 -1.87
CA ASN A 31 -13.57 -7.10 -2.69
C ASN A 31 -12.79 -7.32 -3.97
N ALA A 32 -12.19 -6.37 -4.57
CA ALA A 32 -11.42 -6.68 -5.79
C ALA A 32 -10.45 -5.57 -6.12
N PRO A 33 -9.26 -5.91 -6.58
CA PRO A 33 -8.33 -4.94 -7.13
C PRO A 33 -8.85 -4.31 -8.45
N TYR A 34 -9.93 -4.86 -8.96
CA TYR A 34 -10.56 -4.45 -10.20
C TYR A 34 -12.08 -4.49 -10.07
N ARG A 35 -12.74 -3.37 -10.22
CA ARG A 35 -14.19 -3.28 -10.12
C ARG A 35 -14.77 -2.43 -11.25
N LYS A 36 -15.78 -2.96 -11.91
CA LYS A 36 -16.56 -2.22 -12.89
C LYS A 36 -17.62 -1.37 -12.20
N ALA A 37 -17.53 -0.05 -12.34
CA ALA A 37 -18.56 0.85 -11.83
C ALA A 37 -19.84 0.70 -12.69
N LYS A 38 -20.99 0.63 -12.03
CA LYS A 38 -22.27 0.59 -12.72
C LYS A 38 -22.74 2.01 -13.09
N PRO A 39 -23.48 2.16 -14.18
CA PRO A 39 -24.06 3.45 -14.54
C PRO A 39 -24.91 4.06 -13.43
N VAL A 40 -25.05 5.39 -13.46
CA VAL A 40 -25.91 6.13 -12.51
C VAL A 40 -27.35 5.60 -12.57
N GLY A 41 -27.96 5.42 -11.42
CA GLY A 41 -29.36 4.98 -11.30
C GLY A 41 -29.59 3.49 -11.14
N ILE A 42 -28.54 2.66 -11.16
CA ILE A 42 -28.67 1.23 -10.84
C ILE A 42 -28.51 1.03 -9.34
N GLU A 43 -29.53 0.46 -8.70
CA GLU A 43 -29.45 0.09 -7.29
C GLU A 43 -28.40 -1.00 -7.07
N SER A 44 -27.63 -0.87 -6.00
CA SER A 44 -26.61 -1.84 -5.64
C SER A 44 -27.11 -2.79 -4.57
N GLU A 45 -26.59 -4.00 -4.63
CA GLU A 45 -26.76 -4.99 -3.57
C GLU A 45 -26.20 -4.49 -2.23
N LYS A 46 -26.75 -5.01 -1.16
CA LYS A 46 -26.49 -4.65 0.24
C LYS A 46 -25.00 -4.52 0.55
N GLY A 47 -24.56 -3.33 0.87
CA GLY A 47 -23.20 -2.99 1.32
C GLY A 47 -23.11 -1.52 1.72
N HIS A 48 -22.13 -1.18 2.54
CA HIS A 48 -21.98 0.19 3.08
C HIS A 48 -21.71 1.26 2.01
N PHE A 49 -21.27 0.86 0.81
CA PHE A 49 -21.05 1.76 -0.33
C PHE A 49 -21.69 1.17 -1.57
N THR A 50 -22.68 1.85 -2.08
CA THR A 50 -23.43 1.41 -3.24
C THR A 50 -22.69 1.84 -4.52
N SER A 51 -22.67 0.96 -5.52
CA SER A 51 -22.13 1.30 -6.84
C SER A 51 -22.80 2.55 -7.45
N SER A 52 -24.04 2.83 -7.09
CA SER A 52 -24.74 4.07 -7.48
C SER A 52 -24.12 5.34 -6.91
N ARG A 53 -23.56 5.31 -5.70
CA ARG A 53 -22.87 6.48 -5.13
C ARG A 53 -21.54 6.74 -5.82
N LEU A 54 -20.77 5.70 -6.13
CA LEU A 54 -19.54 5.83 -6.89
C LEU A 54 -19.83 6.39 -8.28
N SER A 55 -20.80 5.82 -9.01
CA SER A 55 -21.17 6.32 -10.34
C SER A 55 -21.66 7.78 -10.30
N SER A 56 -22.45 8.14 -9.29
CA SER A 56 -22.88 9.54 -9.11
C SER A 56 -21.71 10.48 -8.83
N LEU A 57 -20.70 10.05 -8.08
CA LEU A 57 -19.49 10.80 -7.85
C LEU A 57 -18.69 10.96 -9.13
N LEU A 58 -18.42 9.86 -9.83
CA LEU A 58 -17.64 9.88 -11.07
C LEU A 58 -18.28 10.75 -12.13
N ALA A 59 -19.61 10.70 -12.28
CA ALA A 59 -20.35 11.58 -13.18
C ALA A 59 -20.17 13.09 -12.88
N LEU A 60 -20.01 13.48 -11.62
CA LEU A 60 -19.70 14.85 -11.24
C LEU A 60 -18.27 15.25 -11.64
N LEU A 61 -17.33 14.32 -11.51
CA LEU A 61 -15.91 14.56 -11.76
C LEU A 61 -15.54 14.55 -13.25
N GLU A 62 -16.29 13.82 -14.07
CA GLU A 62 -16.06 13.71 -15.51
C GLU A 62 -16.08 15.06 -16.27
N SER A 63 -16.73 16.07 -15.71
CA SER A 63 -16.79 17.42 -16.31
C SER A 63 -15.50 18.22 -16.16
N PHE A 64 -14.49 17.69 -15.44
CA PHE A 64 -13.22 18.38 -15.24
C PHE A 64 -12.18 17.94 -16.27
N GLU A 65 -11.78 18.86 -17.13
CA GLU A 65 -10.79 18.64 -18.21
C GLU A 65 -9.41 18.29 -17.66
N GLY A 66 -9.05 18.81 -16.49
CA GLY A 66 -7.82 18.46 -15.78
C GLY A 66 -7.82 17.07 -15.17
N GLY A 67 -8.93 16.35 -15.26
CA GLY A 67 -9.11 15.03 -14.65
C GLY A 67 -9.23 15.05 -13.13
N TYR A 68 -9.15 13.90 -12.53
CA TYR A 68 -9.28 13.76 -11.07
C TYR A 68 -8.44 12.59 -10.53
N GLU A 69 -8.15 12.64 -9.23
CA GLU A 69 -7.53 11.55 -8.47
C GLU A 69 -8.38 11.26 -7.23
N LEU A 70 -8.51 9.99 -6.88
CA LEU A 70 -9.30 9.52 -5.73
C LEU A 70 -8.36 8.94 -4.66
N PHE A 71 -8.31 9.58 -3.50
CA PHE A 71 -7.46 9.17 -2.38
C PHE A 71 -8.31 8.83 -1.16
N CYS A 72 -8.09 7.64 -0.61
CA CYS A 72 -8.81 7.16 0.56
C CYS A 72 -7.90 6.37 1.50
N GLY A 73 -8.45 5.91 2.62
CA GLY A 73 -7.74 5.16 3.65
C GLY A 73 -8.65 4.14 4.34
N HIS A 74 -8.82 4.21 5.66
CA HIS A 74 -9.71 3.41 6.48
C HIS A 74 -9.32 1.93 6.63
N THR A 75 -8.92 1.29 5.56
CA THR A 75 -8.70 -0.16 5.53
C THR A 75 -7.44 -0.61 6.24
N HIS A 76 -6.50 0.31 6.49
CA HIS A 76 -5.18 0.04 7.06
C HIS A 76 -4.34 -0.93 6.21
N PHE A 77 -4.57 -0.96 4.92
CA PHE A 77 -3.71 -1.65 3.95
C PHE A 77 -3.61 -0.85 2.65
N ALA A 78 -2.52 -1.05 1.93
CA ALA A 78 -2.32 -0.46 0.62
C ALA A 78 -3.12 -1.22 -0.43
N CYS A 79 -3.90 -0.52 -1.24
CA CYS A 79 -4.54 -1.10 -2.40
C CYS A 79 -4.89 0.00 -3.42
N ASN A 80 -4.39 -0.14 -4.64
CA ASN A 80 -4.83 0.70 -5.74
C ASN A 80 -5.95 -0.04 -6.46
N HIS A 81 -7.17 0.45 -6.32
CA HIS A 81 -8.34 -0.12 -6.99
C HIS A 81 -8.49 0.47 -8.37
N GLU A 82 -8.51 -0.38 -9.37
CA GLU A 82 -8.83 -0.01 -10.73
C GLU A 82 -10.33 -0.10 -10.94
N ILE A 83 -10.95 1.01 -11.31
CA ILE A 83 -12.38 1.14 -11.53
C ILE A 83 -12.59 1.38 -13.02
N GLU A 84 -13.38 0.53 -13.65
CA GLU A 84 -13.87 0.78 -15.01
C GLU A 84 -15.16 1.59 -14.94
N TYR A 85 -15.14 2.78 -15.52
CA TYR A 85 -16.30 3.66 -15.62
C TYR A 85 -16.41 4.26 -17.02
N GLU A 86 -17.50 3.97 -17.71
CA GLU A 86 -17.78 4.45 -19.07
C GLU A 86 -16.63 4.28 -20.06
N GLY A 87 -15.98 3.08 -20.01
CA GLY A 87 -14.87 2.74 -20.87
C GLY A 87 -13.52 3.35 -20.47
N ARG A 88 -13.45 4.04 -19.34
CA ARG A 88 -12.21 4.59 -18.76
C ARG A 88 -11.79 3.83 -17.52
N HIS A 89 -10.47 3.84 -17.27
CA HIS A 89 -9.88 3.31 -16.06
C HIS A 89 -9.58 4.44 -15.08
N VAL A 90 -10.19 4.37 -13.92
CA VAL A 90 -10.04 5.32 -12.82
C VAL A 90 -9.38 4.61 -11.67
N MET A 91 -8.36 5.23 -11.08
CA MET A 91 -7.68 4.67 -9.91
C MET A 91 -8.23 5.27 -8.62
N GLU A 92 -8.61 4.39 -7.69
CA GLU A 92 -8.87 4.75 -6.30
C GLU A 92 -7.69 4.28 -5.46
N HIS A 93 -6.91 5.22 -4.96
CA HIS A 93 -5.72 4.95 -4.16
C HIS A 93 -6.11 4.81 -2.70
N CYS A 94 -6.20 3.57 -2.22
CA CYS A 94 -6.42 3.28 -0.81
C CYS A 94 -5.07 3.17 -0.10
N HIS A 95 -4.81 4.14 0.76
CA HIS A 95 -3.53 4.29 1.42
C HIS A 95 -3.39 3.37 2.63
N ALA A 96 -2.22 2.74 2.77
CA ALA A 96 -1.81 2.09 3.99
C ALA A 96 -1.74 3.09 5.14
N ALA A 97 -2.00 2.62 6.36
CA ALA A 97 -2.01 3.47 7.53
C ALA A 97 -0.61 3.88 7.96
N ALA A 98 -0.41 5.16 8.20
CA ALA A 98 0.83 5.67 8.79
C ALA A 98 1.05 5.16 10.22
N CYS A 99 -0.04 4.80 10.91
CA CYS A 99 -0.01 4.23 12.26
C CYS A 99 0.12 2.69 12.30
N GLY A 100 0.25 2.04 11.13
CA GLY A 100 0.25 0.60 11.03
C GLY A 100 -1.06 -0.03 11.52
N ASN A 101 -0.95 -1.10 12.28
CA ASN A 101 -2.11 -1.72 12.90
C ASN A 101 -2.48 -0.98 14.19
N ILE A 102 -3.25 0.10 14.06
CA ILE A 102 -3.83 0.89 15.16
C ILE A 102 -2.79 1.28 16.23
N TRP A 103 -1.61 1.82 15.81
CA TRP A 103 -0.49 2.22 16.68
C TRP A 103 0.21 1.07 17.43
N GLN A 104 -0.16 -0.17 17.15
CA GLN A 104 0.35 -1.35 17.86
C GLN A 104 1.43 -2.08 17.06
N SER A 105 1.61 -1.74 15.81
CA SER A 105 2.52 -2.40 14.90
C SER A 105 3.20 -1.41 13.96
N ASN A 106 4.35 -1.81 13.47
CA ASN A 106 5.13 -1.06 12.48
C ASN A 106 4.90 -1.55 11.06
N VAL A 107 4.00 -2.51 10.89
CA VAL A 107 3.61 -3.07 9.61
C VAL A 107 2.10 -3.10 9.50
N ASN A 108 1.59 -2.73 8.34
CA ASN A 108 0.20 -2.87 8.01
C ASN A 108 -0.15 -4.34 7.75
N ILE A 109 -1.42 -4.70 7.85
CA ILE A 109 -1.88 -6.09 7.64
C ILE A 109 -1.56 -6.63 6.25
N CYS A 110 -1.32 -5.77 5.28
CA CYS A 110 -0.88 -6.11 3.93
C CYS A 110 0.64 -6.29 3.78
N GLY A 111 1.40 -6.24 4.86
CA GLY A 111 2.86 -6.35 4.82
C GLY A 111 3.60 -5.07 4.44
N THR A 112 2.88 -4.01 4.09
CA THR A 112 3.48 -2.71 3.83
C THR A 112 3.93 -2.08 5.15
N PRO A 113 5.15 -1.56 5.29
CA PRO A 113 5.56 -0.87 6.52
C PRO A 113 4.68 0.36 6.76
N ASN A 114 4.65 0.86 7.99
CA ASN A 114 4.05 2.16 8.25
C ASN A 114 4.68 3.22 7.38
N GLY A 115 3.88 4.12 6.82
CA GLY A 115 4.45 5.10 5.90
C GLY A 115 3.42 6.05 5.34
N TYR A 116 3.81 6.69 4.27
CA TYR A 116 2.99 7.68 3.57
C TYR A 116 3.32 7.68 2.08
N TYR A 117 2.46 8.31 1.31
CA TYR A 117 2.64 8.47 -0.13
C TYR A 117 3.09 9.88 -0.44
N VAL A 118 3.97 10.00 -1.42
CA VAL A 118 4.39 11.27 -1.98
C VAL A 118 3.89 11.34 -3.42
N TYR A 119 3.09 12.34 -3.72
CA TYR A 119 2.54 12.61 -5.04
C TYR A 119 3.09 13.92 -5.56
N THR A 120 3.61 13.92 -6.78
CA THR A 120 4.09 15.11 -7.45
C THR A 120 3.19 15.44 -8.63
N PHE A 121 2.64 16.64 -8.63
CA PHE A 121 1.81 17.14 -9.72
C PHE A 121 2.56 18.21 -10.53
N GLU A 122 2.50 18.10 -11.85
CA GLU A 122 2.95 19.10 -12.80
C GLU A 122 1.71 19.62 -13.55
N GLY A 123 1.24 20.79 -13.16
CA GLY A 123 -0.06 21.29 -13.64
C GLY A 123 -1.19 20.33 -13.23
N THR A 124 -1.87 19.76 -14.22
CA THR A 124 -2.95 18.78 -14.01
C THR A 124 -2.48 17.32 -14.12
N ARG A 125 -1.22 17.08 -14.43
CA ARG A 125 -0.66 15.74 -14.57
C ARG A 125 -0.12 15.25 -13.23
N LEU A 126 -0.52 14.06 -12.80
CA LEU A 126 0.20 13.32 -11.77
C LEU A 126 1.52 12.83 -12.37
N ALA A 127 2.61 13.50 -12.04
CA ALA A 127 3.91 13.30 -12.64
C ALA A 127 4.70 12.19 -11.97
N ASP A 128 4.51 12.01 -10.67
CA ASP A 128 5.24 11.02 -9.87
C ASP A 128 4.45 10.61 -8.63
N CYS A 129 4.68 9.37 -8.20
CA CYS A 129 4.17 8.85 -6.93
C CYS A 129 5.07 7.74 -6.41
N TYR A 130 5.40 7.80 -5.13
CA TYR A 130 6.08 6.69 -4.47
C TYR A 130 5.63 6.52 -3.02
N TYR A 131 5.75 5.30 -2.51
CA TYR A 131 5.52 5.00 -1.11
C TYR A 131 6.80 5.23 -0.30
N LYS A 132 6.69 5.92 0.82
CA LYS A 132 7.80 6.12 1.77
C LYS A 132 7.49 5.43 3.07
N GLY A 133 8.06 4.24 3.28
CA GLY A 133 8.01 3.57 4.57
C GLY A 133 8.73 4.41 5.63
N THR A 134 8.08 4.62 6.78
CA THR A 134 8.68 5.27 7.94
C THR A 134 9.86 4.43 8.40
N PHE A 135 11.03 5.03 8.55
CA PHE A 135 12.30 4.36 8.84
C PHE A 135 12.92 3.54 7.70
N TRP A 136 12.28 3.45 6.55
CA TRP A 136 12.80 2.76 5.37
C TRP A 136 13.39 3.75 4.37
N LYS A 137 14.42 3.32 3.64
CA LYS A 137 14.93 4.11 2.51
C LYS A 137 13.87 4.21 1.43
N ALA A 138 13.82 5.33 0.69
CA ALA A 138 12.81 5.53 -0.36
C ALA A 138 12.87 4.48 -1.48
N ASN A 139 14.04 3.92 -1.74
CA ASN A 139 14.21 2.85 -2.74
C ASN A 139 13.85 1.45 -2.22
N LYS A 140 13.54 1.28 -0.94
CA LYS A 140 13.05 0.01 -0.37
C LYS A 140 11.56 -0.08 -0.58
N GLN A 141 11.15 -0.69 -1.69
CA GLN A 141 9.75 -0.76 -2.12
C GLN A 141 9.18 -2.18 -2.10
N MET A 142 9.91 -3.14 -1.55
CA MET A 142 9.41 -4.51 -1.46
C MET A 142 10.06 -5.31 -0.35
N THR A 143 9.35 -6.36 0.07
CA THR A 143 9.86 -7.46 0.89
C THR A 143 9.74 -8.77 0.13
N LEU A 144 10.65 -9.69 0.41
CA LEU A 144 10.70 -11.02 -0.21
C LEU A 144 10.63 -12.10 0.86
N PHE A 145 9.93 -13.19 0.57
CA PHE A 145 9.93 -14.42 1.37
C PHE A 145 9.63 -15.65 0.49
N ARG A 146 9.82 -16.85 1.02
CA ARG A 146 9.44 -18.08 0.34
C ARG A 146 8.02 -18.48 0.72
N ALA A 147 7.24 -19.02 -0.22
CA ALA A 147 5.87 -19.44 0.03
C ALA A 147 5.75 -20.54 1.09
N GLU A 148 6.78 -21.40 1.20
CA GLU A 148 6.88 -22.43 2.24
C GLU A 148 7.31 -21.90 3.61
N THR A 149 7.70 -20.62 3.74
CA THR A 149 8.14 -20.08 5.03
C THR A 149 6.99 -20.12 6.03
N ASN A 150 7.21 -20.85 7.10
CA ASN A 150 6.23 -20.99 8.16
C ASN A 150 6.42 -19.88 9.21
N PHE A 151 5.71 -18.81 9.04
CA PHE A 151 5.70 -17.71 9.98
C PHE A 151 4.77 -18.03 11.16
N ASN A 152 5.36 -18.28 12.35
CA ASN A 152 4.62 -18.58 13.56
C ASN A 152 3.82 -19.90 13.51
N GLN A 153 4.39 -20.94 12.90
CA GLN A 153 3.82 -22.30 12.80
C GLN A 153 2.49 -22.39 12.02
N GLU A 154 2.13 -21.38 11.26
CA GLU A 154 0.97 -21.41 10.38
C GLU A 154 1.36 -21.12 8.93
N SER A 155 0.86 -21.92 7.98
CA SER A 155 1.06 -21.68 6.57
C SER A 155 -0.04 -20.74 6.06
N TYR A 156 0.31 -19.50 5.76
CA TYR A 156 -0.62 -18.51 5.19
C TYR A 156 -0.69 -18.57 3.67
N ALA A 157 0.24 -19.28 3.04
CA ALA A 157 0.24 -19.50 1.58
C ALA A 157 -0.79 -20.54 1.13
N ASP A 158 -1.47 -21.23 2.06
CA ASP A 158 -2.48 -22.23 1.72
C ASP A 158 -3.68 -21.66 0.98
N ASP A 159 -4.02 -20.41 1.27
CA ASP A 159 -5.14 -19.71 0.63
C ASP A 159 -4.76 -19.06 -0.70
N TRP A 160 -3.48 -19.13 -1.09
CA TRP A 160 -3.00 -18.59 -2.35
C TRP A 160 -3.10 -19.61 -3.47
N ASN A 161 -3.57 -19.17 -4.60
CA ASN A 161 -3.65 -20.03 -5.80
C ASN A 161 -2.27 -20.15 -6.46
N LEU A 162 -1.35 -20.86 -5.81
CA LEU A 162 -0.01 -21.14 -6.31
C LEU A 162 0.06 -22.50 -6.99
N PRO A 163 0.84 -22.64 -8.08
CA PRO A 163 1.06 -23.93 -8.73
C PRO A 163 1.84 -24.92 -7.83
N SER A 164 2.72 -24.37 -6.99
CA SER A 164 3.52 -25.08 -5.98
C SER A 164 3.78 -24.13 -4.83
N LYS A 165 4.19 -24.66 -3.67
CA LYS A 165 4.72 -23.86 -2.58
C LYS A 165 6.24 -23.97 -2.47
N LYS A 166 6.77 -25.12 -2.87
CA LYS A 166 8.21 -25.43 -2.72
C LYS A 166 9.05 -24.51 -3.61
N ASN A 167 9.97 -23.80 -2.98
CA ASN A 167 10.91 -22.86 -3.60
C ASN A 167 10.27 -21.64 -4.29
N VAL A 168 8.95 -21.44 -4.19
CA VAL A 168 8.29 -20.28 -4.79
C VAL A 168 8.70 -19.02 -4.05
N LEU A 169 9.21 -18.04 -4.80
CA LEU A 169 9.59 -16.73 -4.28
C LEU A 169 8.40 -15.77 -4.33
N ILE A 170 8.09 -15.18 -3.20
CA ILE A 170 7.02 -14.18 -3.06
C ILE A 170 7.65 -12.80 -2.93
N ALA A 171 7.13 -11.85 -3.68
CA ALA A 171 7.45 -10.44 -3.56
C ALA A 171 6.18 -9.65 -3.15
N ASN A 172 6.24 -9.03 -2.00
CA ASN A 172 5.30 -8.00 -1.62
C ASN A 172 5.86 -6.66 -2.10
N VAL A 173 5.32 -6.15 -3.21
CA VAL A 173 5.76 -4.90 -3.82
C VAL A 173 4.82 -3.79 -3.39
N PHE A 174 5.28 -2.94 -2.48
CA PHE A 174 4.46 -1.90 -1.85
C PHE A 174 3.84 -0.98 -2.91
N ASN A 175 2.57 -0.68 -2.79
CA ASN A 175 1.82 0.18 -3.70
C ASN A 175 1.71 -0.32 -5.16
N ALA A 176 2.13 -1.53 -5.48
CA ALA A 176 2.00 -2.04 -6.84
C ALA A 176 0.54 -2.26 -7.26
N ASP A 177 0.26 -2.00 -8.51
CA ASP A 177 -1.03 -2.21 -9.17
C ASP A 177 -0.84 -2.82 -10.57
N SER A 178 -1.89 -2.90 -11.36
CA SER A 178 -1.87 -3.50 -12.69
C SER A 178 -0.93 -2.81 -13.70
N ARG A 179 -0.56 -1.58 -13.46
CA ARG A 179 0.33 -0.78 -14.33
C ARG A 179 1.82 -1.07 -14.10
N TRP A 180 2.16 -1.69 -12.97
CA TRP A 180 3.53 -2.05 -12.64
C TRP A 180 4.00 -3.23 -13.47
N LYS A 181 5.30 -3.26 -13.76
CA LYS A 181 5.97 -4.38 -14.42
C LYS A 181 6.93 -5.02 -13.44
N ILE A 182 6.66 -6.27 -13.06
CA ILE A 182 7.42 -6.98 -12.03
C ILE A 182 8.01 -8.25 -12.62
N TYR A 183 9.31 -8.40 -12.47
CA TYR A 183 10.09 -9.46 -13.08
C TYR A 183 11.00 -10.14 -12.06
N ALA A 184 11.23 -11.43 -12.27
CA ALA A 184 12.32 -12.17 -11.70
C ALA A 184 13.44 -12.30 -12.74
N ILE A 185 14.67 -12.08 -12.33
CA ILE A 185 15.87 -12.28 -13.17
C ILE A 185 16.59 -13.50 -12.60
N GLU A 186 16.62 -14.57 -13.39
CA GLU A 186 17.27 -15.84 -13.09
C GLU A 186 18.27 -16.16 -14.20
N ASP A 187 19.52 -16.43 -13.85
CA ASP A 187 20.59 -16.75 -14.80
C ASP A 187 20.71 -15.72 -15.94
N GLY A 188 20.57 -14.44 -15.60
CA GLY A 188 20.64 -13.32 -16.55
C GLY A 188 19.41 -13.16 -17.46
N ARG A 189 18.39 -14.01 -17.32
CA ARG A 189 17.14 -13.94 -18.08
C ARG A 189 16.03 -13.36 -17.25
N GLN A 190 15.20 -12.53 -17.87
CA GLN A 190 14.08 -11.86 -17.22
C GLN A 190 12.77 -12.62 -17.48
N TYR A 191 12.02 -12.90 -16.42
CA TYR A 191 10.74 -13.58 -16.44
C TYR A 191 9.70 -12.74 -15.72
N PRO A 192 8.47 -12.57 -16.27
CA PRO A 192 7.43 -11.85 -15.55
C PRO A 192 7.03 -12.63 -14.29
N MET A 193 6.80 -11.90 -13.20
CA MET A 193 6.19 -12.47 -12.01
C MET A 193 4.67 -12.46 -12.14
N HIS A 194 4.03 -13.44 -11.53
CA HIS A 194 2.59 -13.59 -11.54
C HIS A 194 1.98 -12.96 -10.29
N ARG A 195 0.95 -12.14 -10.47
CA ARG A 195 0.23 -11.58 -9.33
C ARG A 195 -0.60 -12.67 -8.65
N ILE A 196 -0.56 -12.69 -7.32
CA ILE A 196 -1.42 -13.53 -6.51
C ILE A 196 -2.82 -12.88 -6.53
N SER A 197 -3.77 -13.58 -7.13
CA SER A 197 -5.14 -13.08 -7.33
C SER A 197 -6.15 -13.62 -6.32
N SER A 198 -5.74 -14.59 -5.53
CA SER A 198 -6.58 -15.23 -4.53
C SER A 198 -6.72 -14.36 -3.28
N LYS A 199 -7.74 -14.65 -2.48
CA LYS A 199 -7.87 -14.11 -1.13
C LYS A 199 -6.64 -14.52 -0.34
N GLY A 200 -5.86 -13.55 0.07
CA GLY A 200 -4.65 -13.83 0.81
C GLY A 200 -4.24 -12.65 1.66
N GLN A 201 -3.67 -12.96 2.79
CA GLN A 201 -3.00 -11.99 3.64
C GLN A 201 -1.50 -12.11 3.38
N ASP A 202 -0.75 -11.03 3.63
CA ASP A 202 0.69 -11.14 3.65
C ASP A 202 1.12 -12.09 4.77
N ALA A 203 1.84 -13.16 4.42
CA ALA A 203 2.20 -14.21 5.36
C ALA A 203 3.10 -13.67 6.48
N PHE A 204 4.02 -12.77 6.16
CA PHE A 204 4.88 -12.14 7.13
C PHE A 204 4.10 -11.28 8.12
N ALA A 205 3.26 -10.36 7.63
CA ALA A 205 2.48 -9.46 8.49
C ALA A 205 1.53 -10.23 9.39
N THR A 206 0.88 -11.26 8.86
CA THR A 206 -0.05 -12.09 9.61
C THR A 206 0.69 -12.87 10.71
N GLY A 207 1.80 -13.51 10.39
CA GLY A 207 2.62 -14.20 11.38
C GLY A 207 3.18 -13.26 12.45
N TYR A 208 3.62 -12.07 12.05
CA TYR A 208 4.09 -11.04 12.96
C TYR A 208 3.00 -10.59 13.94
N HIS A 209 1.82 -10.25 13.45
CA HIS A 209 0.70 -9.83 14.29
C HIS A 209 0.19 -10.94 15.20
N HIS A 210 0.21 -12.19 14.74
CA HIS A 210 -0.19 -13.34 15.53
C HIS A 210 0.75 -13.57 16.72
N LYS A 211 2.05 -13.43 16.52
CA LYS A 211 3.04 -13.55 17.60
C LYS A 211 2.85 -12.50 18.69
N TYR A 212 2.44 -11.30 18.32
CA TYR A 212 2.23 -10.19 19.22
C TYR A 212 0.76 -9.92 19.51
N SER A 213 -0.09 -10.96 19.43
CA SER A 213 -1.55 -10.85 19.59
C SER A 213 -2.00 -10.28 20.93
N GLU A 214 -1.17 -10.37 21.98
CA GLU A 214 -1.44 -9.70 23.25
C GLU A 214 -1.38 -8.16 23.15
N SER A 215 -0.60 -7.65 22.21
CA SER A 215 -0.41 -6.21 21.99
C SER A 215 -1.19 -5.67 20.79
N VAL A 216 -1.68 -6.57 19.93
CA VAL A 216 -2.35 -6.23 18.67
C VAL A 216 -3.79 -6.73 18.72
N SER A 217 -4.73 -5.87 18.40
CA SER A 217 -6.14 -6.26 18.40
C SER A 217 -6.39 -7.49 17.52
N TYR A 218 -6.94 -8.54 18.11
CA TYR A 218 -7.25 -9.83 17.47
C TYR A 218 -8.06 -9.69 16.18
N TRP A 219 -8.87 -8.64 16.09
CA TRP A 219 -9.73 -8.38 14.93
C TRP A 219 -8.94 -8.24 13.62
N PHE A 220 -7.71 -7.73 13.69
CA PHE A 220 -6.84 -7.53 12.53
C PHE A 220 -5.96 -8.73 12.20
N VAL A 221 -5.85 -9.71 13.09
CA VAL A 221 -4.95 -10.86 12.97
C VAL A 221 -5.65 -12.15 12.59
N SER A 222 -6.98 -12.14 12.57
CA SER A 222 -7.76 -13.35 12.32
C SER A 222 -7.65 -13.79 10.87
N LYS A 223 -7.22 -15.05 10.66
CA LYS A 223 -7.26 -15.75 9.37
C LYS A 223 -8.68 -15.75 8.75
N GLN A 224 -9.71 -15.60 9.58
CA GLN A 224 -11.11 -15.54 9.18
C GLN A 224 -11.50 -14.22 8.51
N ASN A 225 -10.72 -13.16 8.68
CA ASN A 225 -10.92 -11.89 7.99
C ASN A 225 -10.40 -11.93 6.53
N GLY A 226 -10.57 -13.06 5.86
CA GLY A 226 -10.19 -13.34 4.47
C GLY A 226 -10.79 -12.40 3.40
N TYR A 227 -11.05 -11.15 3.76
CA TYR A 227 -11.58 -10.11 2.88
C TYR A 227 -10.52 -9.21 2.27
N LEU A 228 -9.25 -9.39 2.67
CA LEU A 228 -8.16 -8.59 2.14
C LEU A 228 -7.69 -9.17 0.83
N ILE A 229 -8.19 -8.65 -0.25
CA ILE A 229 -7.61 -8.92 -1.56
C ILE A 229 -6.43 -7.96 -1.73
N MET A 230 -5.25 -8.51 -1.57
CA MET A 230 -4.03 -7.77 -1.81
C MET A 230 -3.68 -7.83 -3.29
N ASN A 231 -3.52 -6.68 -3.92
CA ASN A 231 -3.18 -6.60 -5.33
C ASN A 231 -1.70 -6.38 -5.60
N HIS A 232 -0.87 -6.40 -4.55
CA HIS A 232 0.56 -6.11 -4.63
C HIS A 232 1.46 -7.27 -4.18
N LEU A 233 0.92 -8.51 -4.10
CA LEU A 233 1.68 -9.74 -3.94
C LEU A 233 1.92 -10.41 -5.28
N TYR A 234 3.15 -10.83 -5.51
CA TYR A 234 3.58 -11.50 -6.74
C TYR A 234 4.40 -12.73 -6.42
N TYR A 235 4.32 -13.75 -7.28
CA TYR A 235 5.12 -14.96 -7.12
C TYR A 235 5.92 -15.29 -8.38
N TYR A 236 7.02 -15.97 -8.15
CA TYR A 236 7.85 -16.58 -9.17
C TYR A 236 8.28 -17.99 -8.72
N GLU A 237 8.16 -18.95 -9.60
CA GLU A 237 8.66 -20.30 -9.41
C GLU A 237 10.04 -20.42 -10.09
N PRO A 238 11.15 -20.45 -9.34
CA PRO A 238 12.49 -20.59 -9.91
C PRO A 238 12.63 -21.87 -10.71
N LYS A 239 13.25 -21.81 -11.87
CA LYS A 239 13.57 -22.98 -12.68
C LYS A 239 14.69 -23.81 -12.07
N ASN A 240 15.62 -23.14 -11.41
CA ASN A 240 16.66 -23.75 -10.60
C ASN A 240 16.45 -23.30 -9.13
N PRO A 241 16.19 -24.25 -8.22
CA PRO A 241 15.99 -23.94 -6.80
C PRO A 241 17.16 -23.22 -6.12
N ASP A 242 18.37 -23.44 -6.63
CA ASP A 242 19.61 -22.88 -6.10
C ASP A 242 20.02 -21.57 -6.77
N ALA A 243 19.27 -21.12 -7.79
CA ALA A 243 19.58 -19.90 -8.50
C ALA A 243 19.47 -18.66 -7.63
N HIS A 244 20.39 -17.74 -7.84
CA HIS A 244 20.26 -16.39 -7.30
C HIS A 244 19.25 -15.61 -8.14
N ILE A 245 18.17 -15.16 -7.52
CA ILE A 245 17.10 -14.43 -8.19
C ILE A 245 17.16 -12.95 -7.80
N THR A 246 17.13 -12.08 -8.79
CA THR A 246 16.91 -10.64 -8.56
C THR A 246 15.48 -10.28 -8.97
N ILE A 247 14.71 -9.71 -8.07
CA ILE A 247 13.41 -9.15 -8.39
C ILE A 247 13.59 -7.71 -8.85
N LYS A 248 12.96 -7.37 -9.96
CA LYS A 248 12.95 -6.02 -10.55
C LYS A 248 11.51 -5.57 -10.70
N ALA A 249 11.15 -4.49 -10.01
CA ALA A 249 9.86 -3.84 -10.12
C ALA A 249 10.02 -2.47 -10.79
N ILE A 250 9.18 -2.18 -11.77
CA ILE A 250 9.15 -0.90 -12.50
C ILE A 250 7.77 -0.31 -12.30
N ASP A 251 7.71 0.89 -11.72
CA ASP A 251 6.47 1.59 -11.48
C ASP A 251 5.94 2.32 -12.74
N PRO A 252 4.73 2.86 -12.73
CA PRO A 252 4.16 3.59 -13.86
C PRO A 252 4.89 4.90 -14.21
N TYR A 253 5.75 5.39 -13.32
CA TYR A 253 6.51 6.63 -13.47
C TYR A 253 7.94 6.39 -13.97
N GLY A 254 8.34 5.12 -14.11
CA GLY A 254 9.64 4.72 -14.65
C GLY A 254 10.72 4.43 -13.60
N HIS A 255 10.40 4.54 -12.30
CA HIS A 255 11.36 4.12 -11.27
C HIS A 255 11.56 2.61 -11.31
N THR A 256 12.79 2.20 -11.05
CA THR A 256 13.15 0.79 -10.96
C THR A 256 13.63 0.47 -9.56
N TYR A 257 13.04 -0.56 -8.96
CA TYR A 257 13.38 -1.07 -7.64
C TYR A 257 13.84 -2.51 -7.76
N THR A 258 14.84 -2.88 -7.00
CA THR A 258 15.40 -4.24 -7.03
C THR A 258 15.50 -4.83 -5.62
N ALA A 259 15.35 -6.14 -5.52
CA ALA A 259 15.61 -6.91 -4.31
C ALA A 259 16.19 -8.27 -4.70
N SER A 260 17.01 -8.84 -3.82
CA SER A 260 17.69 -10.10 -4.05
C SER A 260 17.01 -11.24 -3.29
N SER A 261 17.04 -12.46 -3.87
CA SER A 261 16.61 -13.67 -3.15
C SER A 261 17.47 -13.99 -1.92
N SER A 262 18.64 -13.36 -1.77
CA SER A 262 19.42 -13.40 -0.53
C SER A 262 18.81 -12.55 0.60
N ASP A 263 17.91 -11.64 0.28
CA ASP A 263 17.24 -10.74 1.24
C ASP A 263 15.88 -11.26 1.69
N VAL A 264 15.59 -12.55 1.43
CA VAL A 264 14.32 -13.15 1.85
C VAL A 264 14.18 -13.15 3.37
N ILE A 265 13.00 -12.82 3.82
CA ILE A 265 12.64 -12.91 5.23
C ILE A 265 12.41 -14.39 5.56
N THR A 266 13.26 -14.97 6.38
CA THR A 266 13.17 -16.36 6.84
C THR A 266 12.53 -16.48 8.22
N GLU A 267 12.81 -15.47 9.05
CA GLU A 267 12.18 -15.32 10.36
C GLU A 267 11.51 -13.94 10.40
N PRO A 268 10.19 -13.86 10.60
CA PRO A 268 9.45 -12.62 10.46
C PRO A 268 9.92 -11.53 11.42
N PHE A 269 10.60 -11.90 12.49
CA PHE A 269 10.92 -10.98 13.57
C PHE A 269 12.38 -10.56 13.59
N ALA A 270 13.28 -11.44 13.16
CA ALA A 270 14.72 -11.14 13.21
C ALA A 270 15.12 -10.13 12.15
N ASN A 271 14.75 -10.35 10.90
CA ASN A 271 15.15 -9.47 9.79
C ASN A 271 14.42 -8.13 9.82
N PHE A 272 13.13 -8.12 10.17
CA PHE A 272 12.36 -6.88 10.29
C PHE A 272 12.86 -6.04 11.47
N ALA A 273 13.14 -6.67 12.62
CA ALA A 273 13.72 -5.99 13.77
C ALA A 273 15.14 -5.47 13.51
N HIS A 274 15.91 -6.11 12.63
CA HIS A 274 17.25 -5.66 12.26
C HIS A 274 17.21 -4.39 11.41
N TYR A 275 16.37 -4.34 10.39
CA TYR A 275 16.10 -3.12 9.61
C TYR A 275 15.60 -1.99 10.51
N TYR A 276 14.71 -2.31 11.44
CA TYR A 276 14.14 -1.36 12.38
C TYR A 276 15.16 -0.83 13.39
N LYS A 277 16.01 -1.69 13.95
CA LYS A 277 16.93 -1.27 15.01
C LYS A 277 17.98 -0.26 14.55
N SER A 278 18.49 -0.39 13.35
CA SER A 278 19.52 0.55 12.85
C SER A 278 18.89 1.90 12.48
N GLU A 279 17.78 1.89 11.74
CA GLU A 279 17.10 3.12 11.33
C GLU A 279 16.34 3.78 12.47
N TYR A 280 15.74 3.00 13.37
CA TYR A 280 15.09 3.52 14.58
C TYR A 280 16.08 4.23 15.52
N LYS A 281 17.27 3.70 15.68
CA LYS A 281 18.33 4.37 16.48
C LYS A 281 18.72 5.72 15.87
N GLU A 282 18.80 5.79 14.56
CA GLU A 282 19.16 7.01 13.83
C GLU A 282 18.05 8.05 13.92
N VAL A 283 16.80 7.65 13.70
CA VAL A 283 15.62 8.52 13.84
C VAL A 283 15.40 8.95 15.29
N LYS A 284 15.65 8.07 16.26
CA LYS A 284 15.60 8.45 17.68
C LYS A 284 16.64 9.51 18.01
N LYS A 285 17.86 9.36 17.50
CA LYS A 285 18.91 10.37 17.61
C LYS A 285 18.50 11.71 17.00
N GLN A 286 17.95 11.67 15.79
CA GLN A 286 17.47 12.87 15.10
C GLN A 286 16.35 13.56 15.86
N LYS A 287 15.37 12.80 16.38
CA LYS A 287 14.27 13.36 17.20
C LYS A 287 14.76 13.93 18.53
N GLU A 288 15.74 13.30 19.16
CA GLU A 288 16.35 13.81 20.38
C GLU A 288 17.13 15.09 20.10
N GLN A 289 17.82 15.18 18.96
CA GLN A 289 18.51 16.40 18.54
C GLN A 289 17.51 17.53 18.24
N MET A 290 16.49 17.27 17.43
CA MET A 290 15.44 18.27 17.13
C MET A 290 14.73 18.79 18.39
N ARG A 291 14.54 17.94 19.40
CA ARG A 291 14.00 18.36 20.70
C ARG A 291 14.94 19.28 21.46
N LYS A 292 16.24 19.00 21.42
CA LYS A 292 17.25 19.86 22.08
C LYS A 292 17.31 21.22 21.40
N ASP A 293 17.39 21.23 20.06
CA ASP A 293 17.42 22.44 19.25
C ASP A 293 16.17 23.32 19.48
N SER A 294 14.99 22.70 19.53
CA SER A 294 13.73 23.40 19.84
C SER A 294 13.67 23.97 21.27
N LEU A 295 14.32 23.31 22.24
CA LEU A 295 14.40 23.80 23.63
C LEU A 295 15.39 24.93 23.75
N GLU A 296 16.50 24.91 23.03
CA GLU A 296 17.48 25.97 22.98
C GLU A 296 16.90 27.22 22.33
N THR A 297 16.26 27.09 21.18
CA THR A 297 15.58 28.22 20.52
C THR A 297 14.55 28.88 21.43
N LYS A 298 13.72 28.10 22.14
CA LYS A 298 12.76 28.64 23.10
C LYS A 298 13.38 29.36 24.27
N LYS A 299 14.58 28.95 24.73
CA LYS A 299 15.33 29.64 25.81
C LYS A 299 15.92 30.95 25.31
N GLU A 300 16.44 30.98 24.09
CA GLU A 300 16.95 32.18 23.44
C GLU A 300 15.86 33.21 23.20
N ASP A 301 14.67 32.75 22.67
CA ASP A 301 13.53 33.61 22.49
C ASP A 301 13.01 34.20 23.80
N HIS A 302 13.05 33.42 24.89
CA HIS A 302 12.62 33.87 26.21
C HIS A 302 13.63 34.85 26.83
N ALA A 303 14.91 34.64 26.62
CA ALA A 303 15.96 35.53 27.07
C ALA A 303 15.92 36.88 26.33
N ASN A 304 15.66 36.87 25.04
CA ASN A 304 15.52 38.07 24.22
C ASN A 304 14.22 38.86 24.49
N ALA A 305 13.18 38.20 25.01
CA ALA A 305 11.92 38.86 25.38
C ALA A 305 11.96 39.55 26.78
N ILE A 306 13.03 39.32 27.58
CA ILE A 306 13.22 39.89 28.91
C ILE A 306 14.20 41.08 28.87
N GLN A 307 14.89 41.31 27.77
CA GLN A 307 15.67 42.51 27.49
C GLN A 307 14.82 43.56 26.79
#